data_187a8fc7d87c075a65d484918d2ee303
#
_entry.id   187a8fc7d87c075a65d484918d2ee303
#
_cell.length_a   1.000
_cell.length_b   1.000
_cell.length_c   1.000
_cell.angle_alpha   90.00
_cell.angle_beta   90.00
_cell.angle_gamma   90.00
#
_symmetry.space_group_name_H-M   'P 1'
#
loop_
_entity.id
_entity.type
_entity.pdbx_description
1 polymer ?
#
loop_
_entity_poly.entity_id
_entity_poly.type
_entity_poly.pdbx_seq_one_letter_code
_entity_poly.pdbx_strand_id
1 'polypeptide(L)'
;MKKYVIGFTTGLLVGTMTVGAFAATGSQNIRATYKDIKVAVNNTVVSLKDAQGRTVEPFVYNGTTYLPVRGVATALGQQVSWDASTNTVYVGEQPTKAPASKSTPAGTVLYNSHGIKVTYLGWERSKGIPGDRYKFKIENNNSEEWTIANDDASIGNTQVTFGLVDSVAPGKISYADTTMFDFELHDDYHISSYDSVTFKLRMYPTTTYDDIYSNEITLTK
;
A
#
# COMPACT_ATOMS: atom_id res chain seq x y z
N MET A 1 16.93 -13.22 -66.41
CA MET A 1 17.23 -13.80 -65.12
C MET A 1 17.66 -12.67 -64.15
N LYS A 2 16.74 -12.20 -63.32
CA LYS A 2 17.00 -11.14 -62.35
C LYS A 2 17.32 -11.79 -61.00
N LYS A 3 18.54 -11.58 -60.48
CA LYS A 3 18.97 -12.05 -59.16
C LYS A 3 18.57 -11.03 -58.12
N TYR A 4 17.71 -11.41 -57.13
CA TYR A 4 17.41 -10.62 -55.99
C TYR A 4 18.42 -10.92 -54.89
N VAL A 5 19.13 -9.88 -54.42
CA VAL A 5 19.99 -9.93 -53.26
C VAL A 5 19.14 -9.53 -52.05
N ILE A 6 18.93 -10.47 -51.13
CA ILE A 6 18.25 -10.22 -49.89
C ILE A 6 19.30 -9.77 -48.88
N GLY A 7 19.29 -8.46 -48.56
CA GLY A 7 20.09 -7.90 -47.49
C GLY A 7 19.57 -8.27 -46.12
N PHE A 8 20.33 -9.04 -45.35
CA PHE A 8 20.08 -9.34 -43.95
C PHE A 8 20.55 -8.15 -43.12
N THR A 9 19.63 -7.31 -42.64
CA THR A 9 19.94 -6.28 -41.63
C THR A 9 19.88 -6.94 -40.23
N THR A 10 21.03 -7.23 -39.68
CA THR A 10 21.22 -7.67 -38.31
C THR A 10 20.95 -6.48 -37.38
N GLY A 11 19.73 -6.39 -36.88
CA GLY A 11 19.39 -5.45 -35.81
C GLY A 11 19.99 -5.91 -34.48
N LEU A 12 21.07 -5.23 -34.06
CA LEU A 12 21.65 -5.41 -32.73
C LEU A 12 20.71 -4.83 -31.67
N LEU A 13 19.86 -5.68 -31.08
CA LEU A 13 19.08 -5.33 -29.92
C LEU A 13 20.00 -5.26 -28.69
N VAL A 14 20.45 -4.07 -28.33
CA VAL A 14 21.13 -3.82 -27.06
C VAL A 14 20.01 -3.79 -26.01
N GLY A 15 19.69 -4.96 -25.46
CA GLY A 15 18.86 -5.08 -24.27
C GLY A 15 19.63 -4.54 -23.08
N THR A 16 19.27 -3.37 -22.57
CA THR A 16 19.70 -2.90 -21.26
C THR A 16 19.07 -3.84 -20.23
N MET A 17 19.81 -4.86 -19.80
CA MET A 17 19.46 -5.63 -18.61
C MET A 17 19.56 -4.69 -17.40
N THR A 18 18.45 -4.15 -16.94
CA THR A 18 18.37 -3.61 -15.60
C THR A 18 18.56 -4.79 -14.65
N VAL A 19 19.75 -4.90 -14.10
CA VAL A 19 20.02 -5.85 -13.01
C VAL A 19 19.26 -5.33 -11.81
N GLY A 20 18.00 -5.74 -11.67
CA GLY A 20 17.25 -5.54 -10.44
C GLY A 20 18.00 -6.26 -9.31
N ALA A 21 18.39 -5.53 -8.29
CA ALA A 21 18.93 -6.12 -7.08
C ALA A 21 17.80 -6.95 -6.42
N PHE A 22 17.78 -8.25 -6.71
CA PHE A 22 16.90 -9.17 -5.98
C PHE A 22 17.40 -9.24 -4.54
N ALA A 23 16.61 -8.70 -3.59
CA ALA A 23 16.85 -8.91 -2.18
C ALA A 23 16.71 -10.42 -1.89
N ALA A 24 17.81 -11.05 -1.47
CA ALA A 24 17.77 -12.46 -1.09
C ALA A 24 16.92 -12.62 0.18
N THR A 25 15.85 -13.41 0.09
CA THR A 25 15.05 -13.81 1.25
C THR A 25 15.53 -15.18 1.74
N GLY A 26 15.64 -15.37 3.06
CA GLY A 26 16.07 -16.62 3.68
C GLY A 26 17.30 -16.46 4.58
N SER A 27 17.76 -17.58 5.14
CA SER A 27 18.92 -17.63 6.02
C SER A 27 20.14 -18.10 5.25
N GLN A 28 21.28 -17.44 5.46
CA GLN A 28 22.57 -17.81 4.90
C GLN A 28 23.63 -17.88 6.00
N ASN A 29 24.52 -18.88 5.92
CA ASN A 29 25.72 -18.92 6.76
C ASN A 29 26.83 -18.11 6.08
N ILE A 30 27.32 -17.08 6.77
CA ILE A 30 28.40 -16.23 6.28
C ILE A 30 29.64 -16.39 7.16
N ARG A 31 30.82 -16.22 6.56
CA ARG A 31 32.08 -16.12 7.32
C ARG A 31 32.40 -14.64 7.53
N ALA A 32 32.07 -14.12 8.73
CA ALA A 32 32.42 -12.77 9.14
C ALA A 32 33.87 -12.72 9.67
N THR A 33 34.59 -11.66 9.31
CA THR A 33 35.96 -11.41 9.80
C THR A 33 35.95 -10.16 10.69
N TYR A 34 36.37 -10.31 11.93
CA TYR A 34 36.55 -9.22 12.88
C TYR A 34 37.97 -8.68 12.79
N LYS A 35 38.15 -7.35 12.78
CA LYS A 35 39.45 -6.68 12.59
C LYS A 35 39.68 -5.52 13.55
N ASP A 36 39.06 -5.50 14.72
CA ASP A 36 39.10 -4.38 15.68
C ASP A 36 38.78 -3.02 14.99
N ILE A 37 37.71 -3.01 14.18
CA ILE A 37 37.31 -1.85 13.42
C ILE A 37 36.72 -0.80 14.35
N LYS A 38 37.34 0.36 14.39
CA LYS A 38 36.86 1.51 15.16
C LYS A 38 35.97 2.40 14.31
N VAL A 39 34.87 2.83 14.89
CA VAL A 39 33.98 3.80 14.26
C VAL A 39 34.15 5.13 14.99
N ALA A 40 34.42 6.20 14.23
CA ALA A 40 34.51 7.54 14.77
C ALA A 40 33.37 8.42 14.22
N VAL A 41 32.71 9.14 15.10
CA VAL A 41 31.70 10.16 14.76
C VAL A 41 32.24 11.51 15.24
N ASN A 42 32.32 12.50 14.35
CA ASN A 42 32.87 13.80 14.65
C ASN A 42 34.27 13.74 15.32
N ASN A 43 35.15 12.91 14.75
CA ASN A 43 36.51 12.62 15.24
C ASN A 43 36.59 11.92 16.62
N THR A 44 35.49 11.47 17.19
CA THR A 44 35.46 10.76 18.47
C THR A 44 35.14 9.30 18.24
N VAL A 45 36.00 8.36 18.70
CA VAL A 45 35.75 6.94 18.64
C VAL A 45 34.56 6.59 19.53
N VAL A 46 33.57 5.91 18.98
CA VAL A 46 32.34 5.55 19.67
C VAL A 46 32.22 4.05 19.86
N SER A 47 31.63 3.61 20.98
CA SER A 47 31.27 2.21 21.22
C SER A 47 29.87 1.98 20.68
N LEU A 48 29.73 1.10 19.67
CA LEU A 48 28.45 0.76 19.08
C LEU A 48 27.69 -0.22 19.97
N LYS A 49 26.41 0.04 20.24
CA LYS A 49 25.58 -0.77 21.12
C LYS A 49 24.34 -1.28 20.41
N ASP A 50 23.86 -2.48 20.81
CA ASP A 50 22.57 -3.03 20.38
C ASP A 50 21.40 -2.43 21.20
N ALA A 51 20.18 -2.96 20.99
CA ALA A 51 18.98 -2.52 21.70
C ALA A 51 19.00 -2.84 23.21
N GLN A 52 19.82 -3.81 23.63
CA GLN A 52 20.02 -4.21 25.03
C GLN A 52 21.21 -3.51 25.70
N GLY A 53 21.87 -2.56 25.01
CA GLY A 53 23.03 -1.83 25.51
C GLY A 53 24.35 -2.62 25.46
N ARG A 54 24.39 -3.79 24.84
CA ARG A 54 25.61 -4.61 24.70
C ARG A 54 26.48 -4.06 23.57
N THR A 55 27.79 -4.05 23.76
CA THR A 55 28.71 -3.65 22.68
C THR A 55 28.67 -4.65 21.53
N VAL A 56 28.55 -4.12 20.30
CA VAL A 56 28.53 -4.91 19.07
C VAL A 56 29.67 -4.43 18.17
N GLU A 57 30.50 -5.38 17.74
CA GLU A 57 31.64 -5.08 16.88
C GLU A 57 31.28 -5.07 15.40
N PRO A 58 31.80 -4.14 14.61
CA PRO A 58 31.78 -4.20 13.16
C PRO A 58 32.52 -5.42 12.64
N PHE A 59 32.09 -5.93 11.48
CA PHE A 59 32.78 -7.04 10.82
C PHE A 59 32.89 -6.82 9.31
N VAL A 60 33.76 -7.58 8.66
CA VAL A 60 33.93 -7.58 7.20
C VAL A 60 33.38 -8.87 6.63
N TYR A 61 32.59 -8.76 5.60
CA TYR A 61 32.12 -9.87 4.78
C TYR A 61 32.23 -9.50 3.30
N ASN A 62 32.85 -10.36 2.48
CA ASN A 62 33.09 -10.13 1.04
C ASN A 62 33.69 -8.73 0.73
N GLY A 63 34.65 -8.29 1.54
CA GLY A 63 35.31 -6.99 1.35
C GLY A 63 34.49 -5.78 1.81
N THR A 64 33.25 -5.95 2.21
CA THR A 64 32.37 -4.88 2.72
C THR A 64 32.37 -4.87 4.24
N THR A 65 32.48 -3.68 4.84
CA THR A 65 32.36 -3.51 6.29
C THR A 65 30.89 -3.36 6.68
N TYR A 66 30.42 -4.22 7.56
CA TYR A 66 29.07 -4.16 8.13
C TYR A 66 29.10 -3.54 9.51
N LEU A 67 28.20 -2.60 9.74
CA LEU A 67 28.08 -1.86 10.98
C LEU A 67 26.71 -2.07 11.62
N PRO A 68 26.61 -2.19 12.96
CA PRO A 68 25.32 -2.24 13.64
C PRO A 68 24.61 -0.87 13.48
N VAL A 69 23.59 -0.81 12.64
CA VAL A 69 22.88 0.42 12.26
C VAL A 69 22.41 1.22 13.48
N ARG A 70 21.88 0.55 14.53
CA ARG A 70 21.43 1.21 15.76
C ARG A 70 22.59 1.92 16.47
N GLY A 71 23.72 1.25 16.60
CA GLY A 71 24.90 1.84 17.24
C GLY A 71 25.38 3.09 16.52
N VAL A 72 25.47 3.05 15.20
CA VAL A 72 25.88 4.20 14.37
C VAL A 72 24.86 5.33 14.46
N ALA A 73 23.57 5.04 14.29
CA ALA A 73 22.53 6.05 14.36
C ALA A 73 22.46 6.74 15.72
N THR A 74 22.54 5.96 16.82
CA THR A 74 22.58 6.53 18.17
C THR A 74 23.78 7.45 18.38
N ALA A 75 24.96 7.07 17.86
CA ALA A 75 26.16 7.91 17.92
C ALA A 75 26.00 9.23 17.12
N LEU A 76 25.15 9.23 16.09
CA LEU A 76 24.77 10.42 15.31
C LEU A 76 23.58 11.18 15.93
N GLY A 77 23.07 10.77 17.11
CA GLY A 77 21.91 11.39 17.76
C GLY A 77 20.58 11.05 17.10
N GLN A 78 20.54 10.01 16.26
CA GLN A 78 19.34 9.57 15.56
C GLN A 78 18.67 8.39 16.27
N GLN A 79 17.34 8.37 16.23
CA GLN A 79 16.56 7.22 16.70
C GLN A 79 16.55 6.11 15.66
N VAL A 80 16.34 4.87 16.11
CA VAL A 80 16.20 3.71 15.20
C VAL A 80 14.99 2.90 15.61
N SER A 81 14.09 2.67 14.66
CA SER A 81 12.95 1.78 14.82
C SER A 81 12.97 0.69 13.75
N TRP A 82 12.30 -0.42 14.04
CA TRP A 82 12.12 -1.56 13.15
C TRP A 82 10.64 -1.80 12.91
N ASP A 83 10.23 -1.82 11.66
CA ASP A 83 8.90 -2.24 11.26
C ASP A 83 8.95 -3.65 10.69
N ALA A 84 8.42 -4.60 11.47
CA ALA A 84 8.38 -6.01 11.08
C ALA A 84 7.37 -6.31 9.96
N SER A 85 6.39 -5.45 9.74
CA SER A 85 5.37 -5.64 8.70
C SER A 85 5.92 -5.36 7.30
N THR A 86 6.83 -4.40 7.21
CA THR A 86 7.47 -3.97 5.95
C THR A 86 8.94 -4.40 5.86
N ASN A 87 9.48 -5.09 6.87
CA ASN A 87 10.91 -5.41 7.00
C ASN A 87 11.82 -4.18 6.82
N THR A 88 11.41 -3.03 7.40
CA THR A 88 12.10 -1.75 7.21
C THR A 88 12.76 -1.27 8.49
N VAL A 89 14.03 -0.87 8.40
CA VAL A 89 14.74 -0.13 9.45
C VAL A 89 14.63 1.36 9.16
N TYR A 90 14.06 2.13 10.09
CA TYR A 90 14.02 3.59 10.03
C TYR A 90 15.15 4.18 10.88
N VAL A 91 15.91 5.11 10.31
CA VAL A 91 16.93 5.90 10.99
C VAL A 91 16.49 7.36 10.94
N GLY A 92 16.35 7.99 12.11
CA GLY A 92 15.74 9.30 12.25
C GLY A 92 14.23 9.18 12.52
N GLU A 93 13.47 10.14 12.02
CA GLU A 93 12.02 10.12 12.18
C GLU A 93 11.43 8.95 11.37
N GLN A 94 10.74 8.06 12.07
CA GLN A 94 9.89 7.09 11.41
C GLN A 94 8.73 7.88 10.79
N PRO A 95 8.32 7.57 9.53
CA PRO A 95 7.05 8.10 9.03
C PRO A 95 6.02 7.87 10.11
N THR A 96 5.44 8.93 10.65
CA THR A 96 4.42 8.80 11.67
C THR A 96 3.34 7.94 11.07
N LYS A 97 3.21 6.70 11.54
CA LYS A 97 1.98 5.95 11.34
C LYS A 97 0.89 6.90 11.80
N ALA A 98 0.07 7.34 10.85
CA ALA A 98 -1.05 8.22 11.20
C ALA A 98 -1.69 7.64 12.46
N PRO A 99 -1.98 8.43 13.50
CA PRO A 99 -2.49 7.92 14.76
C PRO A 99 -3.55 6.93 14.41
N ALA A 100 -3.44 5.69 14.93
CA ALA A 100 -4.27 4.56 14.51
C ALA A 100 -5.70 5.07 14.35
N SER A 101 -6.08 5.35 13.11
CA SER A 101 -7.36 5.96 12.79
C SER A 101 -8.37 4.95 13.32
N LYS A 102 -9.23 5.36 14.23
CA LYS A 102 -10.27 4.46 14.72
C LYS A 102 -10.97 3.91 13.50
N SER A 103 -11.05 2.59 13.39
CA SER A 103 -11.73 1.95 12.27
C SER A 103 -13.11 2.59 12.08
N THR A 104 -13.50 2.84 10.85
CA THR A 104 -14.84 3.37 10.56
C THR A 104 -15.88 2.39 11.11
N PRO A 105 -16.73 2.79 12.06
CA PRO A 105 -17.69 1.86 12.67
C PRO A 105 -18.70 1.35 11.65
N ALA A 106 -19.08 0.08 11.78
CA ALA A 106 -20.25 -0.44 11.06
C ALA A 106 -21.51 0.34 11.48
N GLY A 107 -22.36 0.66 10.51
CA GLY A 107 -23.53 1.52 10.72
C GLY A 107 -23.27 3.01 10.45
N THR A 108 -22.03 3.41 10.10
CA THR A 108 -21.74 4.79 9.72
C THR A 108 -22.49 5.17 8.45
N VAL A 109 -23.27 6.26 8.52
CA VAL A 109 -23.94 6.82 7.34
C VAL A 109 -22.94 7.63 6.55
N LEU A 110 -22.66 7.20 5.31
CA LEU A 110 -21.70 7.84 4.40
C LEU A 110 -22.36 8.94 3.58
N TYR A 111 -23.63 8.76 3.22
CA TYR A 111 -24.43 9.72 2.45
C TYR A 111 -25.88 9.63 2.87
N ASN A 112 -26.57 10.76 2.95
CA ASN A 112 -28.01 10.82 3.23
C ASN A 112 -28.59 12.13 2.67
N SER A 113 -28.85 12.13 1.36
CA SER A 113 -29.46 13.27 0.65
C SER A 113 -30.11 12.79 -0.64
N HIS A 114 -30.88 13.64 -1.32
CA HIS A 114 -31.55 13.34 -2.59
C HIS A 114 -32.34 12.03 -2.59
N GLY A 115 -32.95 11.68 -1.45
CA GLY A 115 -33.69 10.43 -1.32
C GLY A 115 -32.82 9.15 -1.27
N ILE A 116 -31.50 9.28 -1.36
CA ILE A 116 -30.55 8.17 -1.27
C ILE A 116 -29.86 8.20 0.08
N LYS A 117 -29.77 7.02 0.72
CA LYS A 117 -28.98 6.84 1.93
C LYS A 117 -28.04 5.65 1.77
N VAL A 118 -26.75 5.90 1.97
CA VAL A 118 -25.71 4.88 1.93
C VAL A 118 -25.10 4.72 3.33
N THR A 119 -25.16 3.49 3.85
CA THR A 119 -24.63 3.13 5.16
C THR A 119 -23.53 2.10 5.01
N TYR A 120 -22.39 2.35 5.61
CA TYR A 120 -21.28 1.40 5.70
C TYR A 120 -21.60 0.31 6.72
N LEU A 121 -21.48 -0.95 6.36
CA LEU A 121 -21.77 -2.10 7.23
C LEU A 121 -20.53 -2.77 7.80
N GLY A 122 -19.36 -2.24 7.49
CA GLY A 122 -18.08 -2.79 7.92
C GLY A 122 -17.32 -3.49 6.78
N TRP A 123 -16.17 -3.99 7.13
CA TRP A 123 -15.33 -4.78 6.23
C TRP A 123 -15.04 -6.16 6.84
N GLU A 124 -14.69 -7.10 6.00
CA GLU A 124 -14.22 -8.42 6.41
C GLU A 124 -13.16 -8.94 5.43
N ARG A 125 -12.31 -9.84 5.92
CA ARG A 125 -11.38 -10.55 5.03
C ARG A 125 -12.17 -11.56 4.19
N SER A 126 -12.04 -11.50 2.88
CA SER A 126 -12.69 -12.43 1.96
C SER A 126 -12.20 -13.87 2.22
N LYS A 127 -13.13 -14.83 2.22
CA LYS A 127 -12.84 -16.25 2.45
C LYS A 127 -12.45 -17.01 1.18
N GLY A 128 -12.70 -16.43 0.02
CA GLY A 128 -12.39 -17.01 -1.29
C GLY A 128 -11.05 -16.49 -1.81
N ILE A 129 -11.10 -15.66 -2.86
CA ILE A 129 -9.92 -14.96 -3.35
C ILE A 129 -9.48 -13.94 -2.29
N PRO A 130 -8.19 -13.94 -1.87
CA PRO A 130 -7.71 -13.03 -0.84
C PRO A 130 -7.95 -11.56 -1.19
N GLY A 131 -8.51 -10.81 -0.25
CA GLY A 131 -8.86 -9.40 -0.42
C GLY A 131 -9.69 -8.88 0.75
N ASP A 132 -9.85 -7.58 0.84
CA ASP A 132 -10.67 -6.91 1.85
C ASP A 132 -12.02 -6.53 1.25
N ARG A 133 -13.10 -7.11 1.78
CA ARG A 133 -14.46 -6.93 1.31
C ARG A 133 -15.18 -5.89 2.16
N TYR A 134 -15.63 -4.82 1.53
CA TYR A 134 -16.39 -3.72 2.14
C TYR A 134 -17.87 -3.89 1.82
N LYS A 135 -18.73 -3.70 2.81
CA LYS A 135 -20.16 -3.93 2.71
C LYS A 135 -20.96 -2.66 2.94
N PHE A 136 -22.04 -2.49 2.17
CA PHE A 136 -22.87 -1.30 2.20
C PHE A 136 -24.35 -1.68 2.20
N LYS A 137 -25.16 -0.84 2.82
CA LYS A 137 -26.62 -0.83 2.70
C LYS A 137 -26.99 0.46 1.95
N ILE A 138 -27.76 0.33 0.87
CA ILE A 138 -28.22 1.44 0.04
C ILE A 138 -29.75 1.48 0.09
N GLU A 139 -30.30 2.61 0.47
CA GLU A 139 -31.74 2.84 0.57
C GLU A 139 -32.11 3.91 -0.46
N ASN A 140 -33.01 3.54 -1.40
CA ASN A 140 -33.55 4.47 -2.38
C ASN A 140 -35.00 4.82 -2.03
N ASN A 141 -35.24 6.05 -1.58
CA ASN A 141 -36.56 6.58 -1.23
C ASN A 141 -37.22 7.40 -2.36
N ASN A 142 -36.61 7.36 -3.55
CA ASN A 142 -37.14 8.04 -4.72
C ASN A 142 -38.20 7.19 -5.45
N SER A 143 -38.91 7.81 -6.40
CA SER A 143 -39.89 7.16 -7.28
C SER A 143 -39.29 6.55 -8.54
N GLU A 144 -37.97 6.67 -8.74
CA GLU A 144 -37.22 6.14 -9.87
C GLU A 144 -35.99 5.31 -9.41
N GLU A 145 -35.44 4.52 -10.31
CA GLU A 145 -34.23 3.74 -10.04
C GLU A 145 -32.99 4.64 -10.06
N TRP A 146 -32.09 4.39 -9.10
CA TRP A 146 -30.83 5.09 -8.97
C TRP A 146 -29.66 4.13 -9.01
N THR A 147 -28.60 4.52 -9.73
CA THR A 147 -27.30 3.83 -9.66
C THR A 147 -26.39 4.57 -8.70
N ILE A 148 -25.74 3.80 -7.84
CA ILE A 148 -24.72 4.25 -6.88
C ILE A 148 -23.41 3.56 -7.22
N ALA A 149 -22.39 4.35 -7.51
CA ALA A 149 -21.05 3.89 -7.82
C ALA A 149 -20.03 4.62 -6.95
N ASN A 150 -18.81 4.13 -6.90
CA ASN A 150 -17.69 4.94 -6.42
C ASN A 150 -16.98 5.64 -7.58
N ASP A 151 -16.30 6.71 -7.22
CA ASP A 151 -15.41 7.47 -8.08
C ASP A 151 -14.14 7.87 -7.31
N ASP A 152 -13.05 8.16 -8.01
CA ASP A 152 -11.78 8.67 -7.45
C ASP A 152 -11.22 7.83 -6.27
N ALA A 153 -11.31 6.51 -6.33
CA ALA A 153 -10.80 5.69 -5.24
C ALA A 153 -9.27 5.70 -5.16
N SER A 154 -8.74 5.86 -3.94
CA SER A 154 -7.29 5.91 -3.69
C SER A 154 -6.89 5.32 -2.34
N ILE A 155 -5.64 4.83 -2.27
CA ILE A 155 -4.93 4.47 -1.05
C ILE A 155 -3.70 5.38 -0.96
N GLY A 156 -3.69 6.28 0.02
CA GLY A 156 -2.69 7.34 0.06
C GLY A 156 -2.73 8.18 -1.21
N ASN A 157 -1.61 8.23 -1.94
CA ASN A 157 -1.49 8.96 -3.21
C ASN A 157 -1.66 8.07 -4.46
N THR A 158 -2.01 6.80 -4.29
CA THR A 158 -2.15 5.86 -5.40
C THR A 158 -3.63 5.66 -5.71
N GLN A 159 -4.05 5.96 -6.95
CA GLN A 159 -5.39 5.64 -7.43
C GLN A 159 -5.53 4.13 -7.57
N VAL A 160 -6.66 3.58 -7.11
CA VAL A 160 -6.94 2.15 -7.12
C VAL A 160 -8.37 1.85 -7.60
N THR A 161 -8.59 0.61 -8.03
CA THR A 161 -9.95 0.13 -8.32
C THR A 161 -10.65 -0.23 -7.01
N PHE A 162 -11.85 0.33 -6.80
CA PHE A 162 -12.69 0.00 -5.63
C PHE A 162 -13.99 -0.71 -6.04
N GLY A 163 -14.46 -0.56 -7.25
CA GLY A 163 -15.46 -1.38 -7.91
C GLY A 163 -16.87 -1.42 -7.28
N LEU A 164 -17.24 -0.44 -6.44
CA LEU A 164 -18.61 -0.35 -5.95
C LEU A 164 -19.52 0.18 -7.07
N VAL A 165 -20.47 -0.65 -7.52
CA VAL A 165 -21.56 -0.25 -8.44
C VAL A 165 -22.80 -1.05 -8.08
N ASP A 166 -23.92 -0.38 -7.87
CA ASP A 166 -25.21 -1.02 -7.63
C ASP A 166 -26.37 -0.12 -8.09
N SER A 167 -27.44 -0.74 -8.59
CA SER A 167 -28.65 -0.05 -9.00
C SER A 167 -29.81 -0.47 -8.11
N VAL A 168 -30.50 0.51 -7.54
CA VAL A 168 -31.54 0.28 -6.53
C VAL A 168 -32.87 0.82 -7.05
N ALA A 169 -33.85 -0.08 -7.22
CA ALA A 169 -35.19 0.25 -7.67
C ALA A 169 -35.93 1.18 -6.71
N PRO A 170 -36.99 1.87 -7.17
CA PRO A 170 -37.79 2.81 -6.39
C PRO A 170 -38.28 2.21 -5.06
N GLY A 171 -38.05 2.90 -3.96
CA GLY A 171 -38.50 2.51 -2.63
C GLY A 171 -37.88 1.22 -2.10
N LYS A 172 -36.75 0.76 -2.68
CA LYS A 172 -36.06 -0.48 -2.27
C LYS A 172 -34.78 -0.24 -1.51
N ILE A 173 -34.31 -1.32 -0.89
CA ILE A 173 -33.02 -1.41 -0.21
C ILE A 173 -32.19 -2.44 -0.93
N SER A 174 -30.93 -2.12 -1.17
CA SER A 174 -29.92 -3.06 -1.65
C SER A 174 -28.79 -3.23 -0.65
N TYR A 175 -28.15 -4.39 -0.69
CA TYR A 175 -26.92 -4.72 0.05
C TYR A 175 -25.82 -4.99 -0.96
N ALA A 176 -24.98 -3.99 -1.15
CA ALA A 176 -23.87 -4.04 -2.06
C ALA A 176 -22.56 -4.35 -1.34
N ASP A 177 -21.62 -4.91 -2.05
CA ASP A 177 -20.25 -5.05 -1.57
C ASP A 177 -19.23 -4.84 -2.69
N THR A 178 -17.99 -4.55 -2.29
CA THR A 178 -16.84 -4.52 -3.17
C THR A 178 -15.64 -5.13 -2.48
N THR A 179 -14.76 -5.75 -3.26
CA THR A 179 -13.55 -6.39 -2.75
C THR A 179 -12.32 -5.78 -3.37
N MET A 180 -11.38 -5.34 -2.54
CA MET A 180 -10.03 -4.97 -2.96
C MET A 180 -9.16 -6.21 -2.86
N PHE A 181 -8.80 -6.77 -4.01
CA PHE A 181 -8.05 -8.01 -4.06
C PHE A 181 -6.55 -7.79 -3.79
N ASP A 182 -5.95 -8.69 -3.01
CA ASP A 182 -4.53 -8.60 -2.64
C ASP A 182 -3.62 -8.63 -3.86
N PHE A 183 -3.93 -9.44 -4.87
CA PHE A 183 -3.13 -9.55 -6.08
C PHE A 183 -3.15 -8.24 -6.88
N GLU A 184 -4.30 -7.55 -7.00
CA GLU A 184 -4.38 -6.24 -7.66
C GLU A 184 -3.57 -5.20 -6.88
N LEU A 185 -3.73 -5.16 -5.55
CA LEU A 185 -2.99 -4.23 -4.70
C LEU A 185 -1.47 -4.44 -4.82
N HIS A 186 -1.02 -5.70 -4.80
CA HIS A 186 0.41 -6.03 -4.85
C HIS A 186 0.98 -5.93 -6.27
N ASP A 187 0.33 -6.54 -7.26
CA ASP A 187 0.89 -6.71 -8.60
C ASP A 187 0.71 -5.46 -9.47
N ASP A 188 -0.46 -4.81 -9.38
CA ASP A 188 -0.78 -3.65 -10.21
C ASP A 188 -0.39 -2.32 -9.55
N TYR A 189 -0.59 -2.18 -8.23
CA TYR A 189 -0.39 -0.92 -7.51
C TYR A 189 0.82 -0.90 -6.58
N HIS A 190 1.52 -2.03 -6.38
CA HIS A 190 2.67 -2.20 -5.48
C HIS A 190 2.36 -1.83 -4.03
N ILE A 191 1.12 -2.06 -3.60
CA ILE A 191 0.63 -1.81 -2.23
C ILE A 191 0.62 -3.12 -1.46
N SER A 192 1.53 -3.30 -0.50
CA SER A 192 1.62 -4.50 0.34
C SER A 192 0.67 -4.48 1.54
N SER A 193 0.26 -3.30 1.99
CA SER A 193 -0.70 -3.13 3.10
C SER A 193 -1.30 -1.73 3.06
N TYR A 194 -2.50 -1.57 3.64
CA TYR A 194 -3.14 -0.27 3.79
C TYR A 194 -4.08 -0.29 4.99
N ASP A 195 -4.31 0.87 5.59
CA ASP A 195 -5.22 1.06 6.72
C ASP A 195 -6.53 1.73 6.31
N SER A 196 -6.54 2.46 5.19
CA SER A 196 -7.72 3.19 4.72
C SER A 196 -7.79 3.26 3.21
N VAL A 197 -9.01 3.37 2.69
CA VAL A 197 -9.32 3.69 1.31
C VAL A 197 -10.18 4.95 1.27
N THR A 198 -9.88 5.85 0.34
CA THR A 198 -10.62 7.11 0.14
C THR A 198 -11.27 7.09 -1.22
N PHE A 199 -12.53 7.54 -1.32
CA PHE A 199 -13.30 7.60 -2.56
C PHE A 199 -14.44 8.62 -2.45
N LYS A 200 -15.12 8.88 -3.56
CA LYS A 200 -16.41 9.58 -3.60
C LYS A 200 -17.50 8.62 -4.04
N LEU A 201 -18.73 8.87 -3.63
CA LEU A 201 -19.89 8.23 -4.24
C LEU A 201 -20.34 9.11 -5.41
N ARG A 202 -20.55 8.48 -6.54
CA ARG A 202 -21.22 9.00 -7.72
C ARG A 202 -22.59 8.36 -7.80
N MET A 203 -23.63 9.15 -7.86
CA MET A 203 -25.01 8.68 -7.83
C MET A 203 -25.82 9.39 -8.92
N TYR A 204 -26.68 8.67 -9.60
CA TYR A 204 -27.52 9.24 -10.63
C TYR A 204 -28.81 8.44 -10.84
N PRO A 205 -29.92 9.14 -11.20
CA PRO A 205 -31.13 8.45 -11.66
C PRO A 205 -30.85 7.79 -13.01
N THR A 206 -31.32 6.56 -13.20
CA THR A 206 -31.09 5.82 -14.45
C THR A 206 -31.86 6.39 -15.65
N THR A 207 -32.78 7.31 -15.43
CA THR A 207 -33.58 7.97 -16.47
C THR A 207 -32.91 9.21 -17.06
N THR A 208 -32.23 10.02 -16.23
CA THR A 208 -31.63 11.30 -16.66
C THR A 208 -30.12 11.28 -16.71
N TYR A 209 -29.48 10.38 -15.94
CA TYR A 209 -28.03 10.30 -15.80
C TYR A 209 -27.36 11.58 -15.26
N ASP A 210 -28.12 12.38 -14.51
CA ASP A 210 -27.58 13.58 -13.85
C ASP A 210 -26.77 13.19 -12.63
N ASP A 211 -25.46 13.30 -12.74
CA ASP A 211 -24.51 12.88 -11.70
C ASP A 211 -24.58 13.77 -10.45
N ILE A 212 -24.65 13.13 -9.30
CA ILE A 212 -24.47 13.74 -7.98
C ILE A 212 -23.29 13.08 -7.30
N TYR A 213 -22.43 13.89 -6.70
CA TYR A 213 -21.26 13.39 -5.98
C TYR A 213 -21.37 13.65 -4.48
N SER A 214 -20.89 12.70 -3.67
CA SER A 214 -20.66 12.94 -2.25
C SER A 214 -19.42 13.80 -2.02
N ASN A 215 -19.23 14.27 -0.78
CA ASN A 215 -17.89 14.64 -0.31
C ASN A 215 -16.98 13.41 -0.33
N GLU A 216 -15.68 13.66 -0.19
CA GLU A 216 -14.71 12.59 -0.02
C GLU A 216 -15.00 11.77 1.23
N ILE A 217 -14.95 10.45 1.08
CA ILE A 217 -15.22 9.46 2.13
C ILE A 217 -13.95 8.66 2.36
N THR A 218 -13.51 8.54 3.60
CA THR A 218 -12.40 7.66 3.99
C THR A 218 -12.94 6.55 4.88
N LEU A 219 -12.76 5.31 4.44
CA LEU A 219 -13.02 4.12 5.26
C LEU A 219 -11.70 3.59 5.82
N THR A 220 -11.66 3.42 7.13
CA THR A 220 -10.50 2.88 7.86
C THR A 220 -10.84 1.50 8.40
N LYS A 221 -9.89 0.56 8.26
CA LYS A 221 -10.00 -0.83 8.76
C LYS A 221 -9.78 -0.94 10.25
#